data_cf52274745b6198839a00ab02f3aa169
#
_entry.id   cf52274745b6198839a00ab02f3aa169
#
_cell.length_a   1.000
_cell.length_b   1.000
_cell.length_c   1.000
_cell.angle_alpha   90.00
_cell.angle_beta   90.00
_cell.angle_gamma   90.00
#
_symmetry.space_group_name_H-M   'P 1'
#
loop_
_entity.id
_entity.type
_entity.pdbx_description
1 polymer ?
#
loop_
_entity_poly.entity_id
_entity_poly.type
_entity_poly.pdbx_seq_one_letter_code
_entity_poly.pdbx_strand_id
1 'polypeptide(L)'
;MDKDDYTEAKPDAVAHEAVGLCKTLNGDKHAQDRSTIASTLLGLDDSEVRVDGVDRLGLDVRVKTPDSTDEYRIGFRVPARTVEDAKSEINKLFQEAWELEQGVEYAGAYEDKPAVLKRASEPDP
;
A
#
# COMPACT_ATOMS: atom_id res chain seq x y z
N MET A 1 22.90 -13.71 20.99
CA MET A 1 22.88 -13.30 20.32
C MET A 1 22.73 -12.89 20.06
N ASP A 2 22.60 -13.21 20.19
CA ASP A 2 23.07 -12.82 19.48
C ASP A 2 22.78 -11.65 19.12
N LYS A 3 23.18 -11.02 19.77
CA LYS A 3 23.27 -9.88 19.03
C LYS A 3 22.84 -10.17 17.64
N ASP A 4 22.96 -11.38 17.38
CA ASP A 4 22.81 -11.75 16.13
C ASP A 4 21.56 -11.50 15.55
N ASP A 5 20.53 -11.75 16.26
CA ASP A 5 19.26 -11.52 15.72
C ASP A 5 19.09 -10.10 15.37
N TYR A 6 19.68 -9.24 16.18
CA TYR A 6 19.57 -7.86 15.91
C TYR A 6 20.49 -7.45 14.80
N THR A 7 21.72 -7.82 14.89
CA THR A 7 22.67 -7.43 13.90
C THR A 7 22.49 -8.18 12.64
N GLU A 8 21.87 -9.33 12.76
CA GLU A 8 21.64 -10.13 11.62
C GLU A 8 20.30 -9.87 11.05
N ALA A 9 19.51 -9.07 11.72
CA ALA A 9 18.30 -8.61 11.11
C ALA A 9 18.73 -7.87 9.87
N LYS A 10 18.57 -8.47 8.75
CA LYS A 10 18.96 -7.84 7.52
C LYS A 10 18.09 -6.63 7.30
N PRO A 11 18.65 -5.55 6.78
CA PRO A 11 17.84 -4.42 6.41
C PRO A 11 16.74 -4.91 5.47
N ASP A 12 15.57 -4.37 5.60
CA ASP A 12 14.49 -4.65 4.68
C ASP A 12 14.90 -4.12 3.30
N ALA A 13 15.14 -5.01 2.37
CA ALA A 13 15.60 -4.63 1.05
C ALA A 13 14.60 -3.75 0.33
N VAL A 14 13.33 -3.97 0.60
CA VAL A 14 12.26 -3.17 0.00
C VAL A 14 12.28 -1.77 0.61
N ALA A 15 12.43 -1.68 1.93
CA ALA A 15 12.48 -0.38 2.59
C ALA A 15 13.70 0.43 2.12
N HIS A 16 14.78 -0.25 1.79
CA HIS A 16 15.97 0.42 1.29
C HIS A 16 15.70 1.10 -0.07
N GLU A 17 14.80 0.54 -0.87
CA GLU A 17 14.42 1.09 -2.16
C GLU A 17 13.12 1.90 -2.10
N ALA A 18 12.61 2.13 -0.90
CA ALA A 18 11.27 2.71 -0.73
C ALA A 18 11.13 4.09 -1.35
N VAL A 19 12.15 4.93 -1.25
CA VAL A 19 12.07 6.29 -1.79
C VAL A 19 11.82 6.25 -3.30
N GLY A 20 12.56 5.39 -4.00
CA GLY A 20 12.38 5.25 -5.44
C GLY A 20 11.04 4.67 -5.81
N LEU A 21 10.60 3.65 -5.05
CA LEU A 21 9.29 3.04 -5.29
C LEU A 21 8.17 4.04 -5.06
N CYS A 22 8.21 4.79 -3.99
CA CYS A 22 7.19 5.80 -3.70
C CYS A 22 7.16 6.86 -4.79
N LYS A 23 8.32 7.30 -5.24
CA LYS A 23 8.39 8.30 -6.30
C LYS A 23 7.71 7.78 -7.58
N THR A 24 7.97 6.54 -7.94
CA THR A 24 7.36 5.93 -9.11
C THR A 24 5.85 5.81 -8.94
N LEU A 25 5.41 5.33 -7.78
CA LEU A 25 3.99 5.11 -7.52
C LEU A 25 3.21 6.42 -7.42
N ASN A 26 3.87 7.51 -7.07
CA ASN A 26 3.23 8.81 -6.99
C ASN A 26 3.23 9.54 -8.33
N GLY A 27 3.83 8.96 -9.37
CA GLY A 27 3.86 9.58 -10.69
C GLY A 27 2.52 9.51 -11.40
N ASP A 28 2.42 10.24 -12.49
CA ASP A 28 1.17 10.34 -13.25
C ASP A 28 0.70 9.00 -13.82
N LYS A 29 1.64 8.13 -14.11
CA LYS A 29 1.32 6.80 -14.65
C LYS A 29 0.41 6.00 -13.72
N HIS A 30 0.52 6.23 -12.42
CA HIS A 30 -0.25 5.49 -11.42
C HIS A 30 -1.35 6.31 -10.76
N ALA A 31 -1.67 7.49 -11.31
CA ALA A 31 -2.70 8.35 -10.72
C ALA A 31 -4.05 7.65 -10.63
N GLN A 32 -4.44 6.95 -11.70
CA GLN A 32 -5.71 6.24 -11.71
C GLN A 32 -5.67 5.06 -10.73
N ASP A 33 -4.55 4.37 -10.66
CA ASP A 33 -4.41 3.24 -9.74
C ASP A 33 -4.57 3.70 -8.28
N ARG A 34 -3.96 4.83 -7.93
CA ARG A 34 -4.08 5.36 -6.57
C ARG A 34 -5.53 5.75 -6.27
N SER A 35 -6.20 6.38 -7.23
CA SER A 35 -7.59 6.77 -7.07
C SER A 35 -8.49 5.56 -6.89
N THR A 36 -8.26 4.51 -7.66
CA THR A 36 -9.03 3.28 -7.59
C THR A 36 -8.85 2.59 -6.24
N ILE A 37 -7.63 2.59 -5.71
CA ILE A 37 -7.38 2.04 -4.37
C ILE A 37 -8.20 2.80 -3.33
N ALA A 38 -8.22 4.12 -3.40
CA ALA A 38 -8.98 4.90 -2.43
C ALA A 38 -10.46 4.58 -2.49
N SER A 39 -11.02 4.50 -3.69
CA SER A 39 -12.46 4.27 -3.81
C SER A 39 -12.88 2.85 -3.46
N THR A 40 -12.05 1.86 -3.78
CA THR A 40 -12.44 0.46 -3.60
C THR A 40 -11.94 -0.16 -2.30
N LEU A 41 -10.66 -0.02 -2.00
CA LEU A 41 -10.09 -0.65 -0.81
C LEU A 41 -10.32 0.18 0.45
N LEU A 42 -10.34 1.49 0.32
CA LEU A 42 -10.49 2.38 1.46
C LEU A 42 -11.90 2.96 1.58
N GLY A 43 -12.69 2.86 0.52
CA GLY A 43 -14.07 3.37 0.53
C GLY A 43 -14.15 4.90 0.58
N LEU A 44 -13.16 5.58 0.03
CA LEU A 44 -13.08 7.04 0.07
C LEU A 44 -13.19 7.61 -1.32
N ASP A 45 -14.12 8.56 -1.49
CA ASP A 45 -14.29 9.27 -2.75
C ASP A 45 -13.69 10.67 -2.63
N ASP A 46 -13.50 11.32 -3.75
CA ASP A 46 -12.95 12.68 -3.79
C ASP A 46 -11.68 12.82 -2.96
N SER A 47 -10.80 11.87 -3.12
CA SER A 47 -9.59 11.82 -2.33
C SER A 47 -8.34 11.94 -3.19
N GLU A 48 -7.28 12.43 -2.57
CA GLU A 48 -5.97 12.50 -3.19
C GLU A 48 -5.09 11.55 -2.41
N VAL A 49 -4.49 10.60 -3.09
CA VAL A 49 -3.70 9.55 -2.45
C VAL A 49 -2.24 9.72 -2.79
N ARG A 50 -1.41 9.65 -1.75
CA ARG A 50 0.03 9.67 -1.92
C ARG A 50 0.61 8.45 -1.22
N VAL A 51 1.54 7.78 -1.87
CA VAL A 51 2.25 6.67 -1.24
C VAL A 51 3.42 7.24 -0.47
N ASP A 52 3.39 7.05 0.84
CA ASP A 52 4.41 7.59 1.74
C ASP A 52 5.49 6.57 2.12
N GLY A 53 5.21 5.31 1.98
CA GLY A 53 6.17 4.28 2.34
C GLY A 53 5.86 2.94 1.72
N VAL A 54 6.89 2.17 1.52
CA VAL A 54 6.77 0.80 1.03
C VAL A 54 7.78 -0.02 1.82
N ASP A 55 7.36 -1.16 2.31
CA ASP A 55 8.29 -2.10 2.91
C ASP A 55 7.91 -3.52 2.50
N ARG A 56 8.53 -4.51 3.06
CA ARG A 56 8.30 -5.89 2.65
C ARG A 56 6.89 -6.40 2.98
N LEU A 57 6.17 -5.70 3.82
CA LEU A 57 4.84 -6.14 4.27
C LEU A 57 3.69 -5.34 3.67
N GLY A 58 3.94 -4.21 3.08
CA GLY A 58 2.86 -3.41 2.51
C GLY A 58 3.23 -1.98 2.17
N LEU A 59 2.18 -1.19 1.99
CA LEU A 59 2.28 0.21 1.62
C LEU A 59 1.72 1.09 2.73
N ASP A 60 2.34 2.25 2.91
CA ASP A 60 1.75 3.30 3.71
C ASP A 60 1.26 4.38 2.76
N VAL A 61 0.01 4.75 2.88
CA VAL A 61 -0.57 5.79 2.02
C VAL A 61 -1.19 6.88 2.86
N ARG A 62 -1.08 8.11 2.36
CA ARG A 62 -1.73 9.25 2.96
C ARG A 62 -2.86 9.66 2.04
N VAL A 63 -4.05 9.80 2.60
CA VAL A 63 -5.24 10.13 1.83
C VAL A 63 -5.83 11.43 2.32
N LYS A 64 -5.92 12.38 1.42
CA LYS A 64 -6.49 13.67 1.73
C LYS A 64 -7.89 13.74 1.13
N THR A 65 -8.86 14.02 1.98
CA THR A 65 -10.24 14.26 1.56
C THR A 65 -10.61 15.69 1.92
N PRO A 66 -11.76 16.19 1.50
CA PRO A 66 -12.17 17.55 1.89
C PRO A 66 -12.25 17.74 3.40
N ASP A 67 -12.51 16.65 4.14
CA ASP A 67 -12.70 16.74 5.59
C ASP A 67 -11.46 16.42 6.42
N SER A 68 -10.53 15.66 5.89
CA SER A 68 -9.43 15.19 6.71
C SER A 68 -8.25 14.67 5.87
N THR A 69 -7.13 14.47 6.54
CA THR A 69 -5.98 13.77 5.95
C THR A 69 -5.63 12.65 6.91
N ASP A 70 -5.70 11.44 6.43
CA ASP A 70 -5.46 10.25 7.26
C ASP A 70 -4.43 9.34 6.62
N GLU A 71 -3.82 8.52 7.44
CA GLU A 71 -2.85 7.53 6.96
C GLU A 71 -3.42 6.15 7.07
N TYR A 72 -3.15 5.34 6.05
CA TYR A 72 -3.61 3.96 6.01
C TYR A 72 -2.44 3.05 5.68
N ARG A 73 -2.51 1.86 6.19
CA ARG A 73 -1.54 0.81 5.87
C ARG A 73 -2.28 -0.28 5.12
N ILE A 74 -1.79 -0.61 3.92
CA ILE A 74 -2.38 -1.68 3.10
C ILE A 74 -1.38 -2.82 3.04
N GLY A 75 -1.75 -3.97 3.57
CA GLY A 75 -0.85 -5.12 3.62
C GLY A 75 -0.76 -5.86 2.30
N PHE A 76 0.43 -6.37 1.99
CA PHE A 76 0.57 -7.30 0.87
C PHE A 76 -0.01 -8.64 1.30
N ARG A 77 -0.49 -9.40 0.35
CA ARG A 77 -1.02 -10.73 0.64
C ARG A 77 0.11 -11.69 1.00
N VAL A 78 1.28 -11.49 0.42
CA VAL A 78 2.45 -12.30 0.70
C VAL A 78 3.60 -11.33 0.98
N PRO A 79 4.35 -11.53 2.06
CA PRO A 79 5.49 -10.67 2.33
C PRO A 79 6.49 -10.71 1.17
N ALA A 80 7.03 -9.57 0.83
CA ALA A 80 8.00 -9.46 -0.24
C ALA A 80 9.40 -9.76 0.29
N ARG A 81 10.18 -10.52 -0.44
CA ARG A 81 11.56 -10.80 -0.06
C ARG A 81 12.51 -9.90 -0.81
N THR A 82 12.08 -9.39 -1.95
CA THR A 82 12.91 -8.56 -2.81
C THR A 82 12.07 -7.39 -3.30
N VAL A 83 12.74 -6.43 -3.92
CA VAL A 83 12.06 -5.30 -4.54
C VAL A 83 11.14 -5.79 -5.65
N GLU A 84 11.56 -6.81 -6.39
CA GLU A 84 10.74 -7.34 -7.46
C GLU A 84 9.46 -7.99 -6.92
N ASP A 85 9.56 -8.69 -5.79
CA ASP A 85 8.39 -9.24 -5.14
C ASP A 85 7.44 -8.12 -4.71
N ALA A 86 7.99 -7.04 -4.16
CA ALA A 86 7.18 -5.90 -3.73
C ALA A 86 6.46 -5.28 -4.91
N LYS A 87 7.13 -5.11 -6.03
CA LYS A 87 6.51 -4.57 -7.24
C LYS A 87 5.37 -5.48 -7.71
N SER A 88 5.59 -6.79 -7.62
CA SER A 88 4.57 -7.76 -7.99
C SER A 88 3.35 -7.65 -7.08
N GLU A 89 3.58 -7.54 -5.76
CA GLU A 89 2.49 -7.42 -4.81
C GLU A 89 1.72 -6.10 -4.99
N ILE A 90 2.43 -5.03 -5.30
CA ILE A 90 1.80 -3.74 -5.58
C ILE A 90 0.91 -3.85 -6.82
N ASN A 91 1.40 -4.49 -7.87
CA ASN A 91 0.61 -4.68 -9.09
C ASN A 91 -0.63 -5.51 -8.83
N LYS A 92 -0.53 -6.51 -7.94
CA LYS A 92 -1.69 -7.30 -7.56
C LYS A 92 -2.72 -6.45 -6.82
N LEU A 93 -2.27 -5.53 -5.98
CA LEU A 93 -3.19 -4.62 -5.28
C LEU A 93 -3.91 -3.73 -6.28
N PHE A 94 -3.20 -3.20 -7.26
CA PHE A 94 -3.81 -2.37 -8.30
C PHE A 94 -4.82 -3.18 -9.11
N GLN A 95 -4.47 -4.42 -9.44
CA GLN A 95 -5.36 -5.30 -10.20
C GLN A 95 -6.61 -5.62 -9.40
N GLU A 96 -6.47 -5.93 -8.11
CA GLU A 96 -7.63 -6.21 -7.27
C GLU A 96 -8.53 -4.99 -7.15
N ALA A 97 -7.95 -3.81 -6.97
CA ALA A 97 -8.72 -2.58 -6.87
C ALA A 97 -9.49 -2.32 -8.16
N TRP A 98 -8.82 -2.52 -9.31
CA TRP A 98 -9.47 -2.34 -10.60
C TRP A 98 -10.63 -3.33 -10.78
N GLU A 99 -10.43 -4.58 -10.40
CA GLU A 99 -11.49 -5.59 -10.49
C GLU A 99 -12.68 -5.24 -9.62
N LEU A 100 -12.43 -4.75 -8.42
CA LEU A 100 -13.50 -4.33 -7.53
C LEU A 100 -14.27 -3.15 -8.12
N GLU A 101 -13.57 -2.23 -8.75
CA GLU A 101 -14.21 -1.09 -9.38
C GLU A 101 -15.12 -1.54 -10.53
N GLN A 102 -14.72 -2.59 -11.24
CA GLN A 102 -15.51 -3.15 -12.33
C GLN A 102 -16.65 -4.05 -11.83
N GLY A 103 -16.76 -4.25 -10.53
CA GLY A 103 -17.81 -5.08 -9.97
C GLY A 103 -17.51 -6.58 -10.02
N VAL A 104 -16.24 -6.94 -10.22
CA VAL A 104 -15.85 -8.35 -10.24
C VAL A 104 -15.78 -8.85 -8.81
N GLU A 105 -16.43 -9.97 -8.52
CA GLU A 105 -16.38 -10.56 -7.20
C GLU A 105 -15.09 -11.36 -7.04
N TYR A 106 -14.62 -11.46 -5.81
CA TYR A 106 -13.50 -12.34 -5.54
C TYR A 106 -13.94 -13.78 -5.76
N ALA A 107 -13.26 -14.44 -6.64
CA ALA A 107 -13.54 -15.83 -6.89
C ALA A 107 -12.21 -16.55 -6.91
N GLY A 108 -12.09 -17.62 -6.18
CA GLY A 108 -10.87 -18.42 -6.21
C GLY A 108 -9.94 -18.08 -5.08
N ALA A 109 -8.76 -17.54 -5.39
CA ALA A 109 -7.68 -17.47 -4.42
C ALA A 109 -7.93 -16.58 -3.21
N TYR A 110 -8.70 -15.53 -3.36
CA TYR A 110 -8.87 -14.58 -2.26
C TYR A 110 -10.34 -14.39 -1.94
N GLU A 111 -10.67 -14.51 -0.69
CA GLU A 111 -12.05 -14.31 -0.24
C GLU A 111 -12.28 -12.90 0.29
N ASP A 112 -11.23 -12.27 0.79
CA ASP A 112 -11.33 -10.96 1.42
C ASP A 112 -10.45 -9.94 0.74
N LYS A 113 -10.77 -8.68 0.96
CA LYS A 113 -9.93 -7.58 0.53
C LYS A 113 -8.59 -7.64 1.25
N PRO A 114 -7.55 -7.03 0.69
CA PRO A 114 -6.26 -6.93 1.39
C PRO A 114 -6.46 -6.26 2.75
N ALA A 115 -5.62 -6.61 3.71
CA ALA A 115 -5.70 -6.02 5.03
C ALA A 115 -5.42 -4.53 4.97
N VAL A 116 -6.29 -3.73 5.58
CA VAL A 116 -6.15 -2.29 5.63
C VAL A 116 -6.25 -1.85 7.07
N LEU A 117 -5.27 -1.07 7.50
CA LEU A 117 -5.27 -0.52 8.84
C LEU A 117 -5.21 0.99 8.76
N LYS A 118 -6.21 1.66 9.31
CA LYS A 118 -6.19 3.10 9.39
C LYS A 118 -5.42 3.50 10.64
N ARG A 119 -4.42 4.34 10.47
CA ARG A 119 -3.68 4.84 11.61
C ARG A 119 -4.46 5.96 12.26
N ALA A 120 -4.36 6.07 13.58
CA ALA A 120 -5.03 7.14 14.28
C ALA A 120 -4.50 8.47 13.76
N SER A 121 -5.41 9.38 13.47
CA SER A 121 -5.04 10.70 13.02
C SER A 121 -4.46 11.45 14.20
N GLU A 122 -3.38 12.17 13.97
CA GLU A 122 -2.87 13.02 15.02
C GLU A 122 -3.69 14.29 15.01
N PRO A 123 -4.06 14.79 16.17
CA PRO A 123 -4.81 16.03 16.21
C PRO A 123 -3.91 17.14 15.65
N ASP A 124 -4.50 18.01 14.90
CA ASP A 124 -3.76 19.14 14.38
C ASP A 124 -3.35 20.01 15.54
N PRO A 125 -2.12 20.48 15.54
CA PRO A 125 -1.67 21.35 16.61
C PRO A 125 -2.38 22.68 16.61
#